data_876dff70a5187f2a5a818955193c31ab
#
_entry.id   876dff70a5187f2a5a818955193c31ab
#
_cell.length_a   1.000
_cell.length_b   1.000
_cell.length_c   1.000
_cell.angle_alpha   90.00
_cell.angle_beta   90.00
_cell.angle_gamma   90.00
#
_symmetry.space_group_name_H-M   'P 1'
#
loop_
_entity.id
_entity.type
_entity.pdbx_description
1 polymer ?
#
loop_
_entity_poly.entity_id
_entity_poly.type
_entity_poly.pdbx_seq_one_letter_code
_entity_poly.pdbx_strand_id
1 'polypeptide(L)'
;TGRTLVLGNAQWQPGVVGIAASRVQQDLYYGPVVILSIDEGSGIARGSARSIPGFDVHHALSMCADLFVKWGGHKAAAGLTLAADRIDEFADRFEEIARQYRAEIFVPYGKVDLQLPLALAGPELVHALEQLEPHGMGNSAPVFAQRGARFNSVRIFGKEQNHLKIGLENGLEAIWWRGAQHFPAKSHDRGSNSGPGPGQSADMVFHVGWDGFHKKTMLEIVDLGTLF
;
A
#
# COMPACT_ATOMS: atom_id res chain seq x y z
N THR A 1 16.84 8.78 -1.72
CA THR A 1 15.76 8.08 -1.01
C THR A 1 16.28 6.71 -0.61
N GLY A 2 16.21 6.38 0.69
CA GLY A 2 16.65 5.08 1.20
C GLY A 2 15.75 3.94 0.71
N ARG A 3 16.28 2.71 0.71
CA ARG A 3 15.53 1.48 0.39
C ARG A 3 14.88 0.86 1.62
N THR A 4 15.28 1.30 2.81
CA THR A 4 14.78 0.81 4.10
C THR A 4 14.29 1.97 4.96
N LEU A 5 13.43 1.66 5.93
CA LEU A 5 12.94 2.62 6.91
C LEU A 5 13.11 2.03 8.31
N VAL A 6 13.94 2.65 9.14
CA VAL A 6 14.12 2.29 10.55
C VAL A 6 13.72 3.49 11.39
N LEU A 7 12.72 3.31 12.26
CA LEU A 7 12.21 4.35 13.15
C LEU A 7 12.16 3.86 14.58
N GLY A 8 12.61 4.68 15.52
CA GLY A 8 12.56 4.41 16.95
C GLY A 8 11.99 5.60 17.74
N ASN A 9 11.16 5.30 18.76
CA ASN A 9 10.64 6.34 19.63
C ASN A 9 10.30 5.76 21.02
N ALA A 10 10.61 6.52 22.09
CA ALA A 10 10.35 6.14 23.47
C ALA A 10 8.83 6.17 23.82
N GLN A 11 8.03 6.94 23.10
CA GLN A 11 6.59 7.03 23.35
C GLN A 11 5.81 5.86 22.72
N TRP A 12 6.44 5.03 21.90
CA TRP A 12 5.77 3.91 21.25
C TRP A 12 5.74 2.69 22.16
N GLN A 13 4.59 2.04 22.23
CA GLN A 13 4.40 0.86 23.06
C GLN A 13 4.88 -0.41 22.33
N PRO A 14 5.64 -1.31 23.01
CA PRO A 14 6.15 -2.53 22.38
C PRO A 14 5.08 -3.44 21.78
N GLY A 15 3.87 -3.45 22.37
CA GLY A 15 2.76 -4.29 21.90
C GLY A 15 2.15 -3.90 20.56
N VAL A 16 2.41 -2.66 20.07
CA VAL A 16 1.78 -2.14 18.84
C VAL A 16 2.77 -1.94 17.69
N VAL A 17 4.09 -1.96 17.95
CA VAL A 17 5.10 -1.68 16.91
C VAL A 17 5.03 -2.65 15.73
N GLY A 18 4.58 -3.89 15.94
CA GLY A 18 4.39 -4.86 14.86
C GLY A 18 3.25 -4.52 13.93
N ILE A 19 2.14 -4.00 14.46
CA ILE A 19 0.99 -3.51 13.68
C ILE A 19 1.38 -2.23 12.97
N ALA A 20 2.07 -1.31 13.66
CA ALA A 20 2.56 -0.08 13.08
C ALA A 20 3.52 -0.34 11.91
N ALA A 21 4.48 -1.26 12.07
CA ALA A 21 5.41 -1.64 11.00
C ALA A 21 4.67 -2.17 9.76
N SER A 22 3.63 -3.02 9.95
CA SER A 22 2.82 -3.51 8.84
C SER A 22 2.08 -2.38 8.13
N ARG A 23 1.46 -1.45 8.89
CA ARG A 23 0.73 -0.31 8.32
C ARG A 23 1.64 0.65 7.57
N VAL A 24 2.80 0.98 8.14
CA VAL A 24 3.77 1.84 7.46
C VAL A 24 4.25 1.20 6.15
N GLN A 25 4.56 -0.10 6.17
CA GLN A 25 5.01 -0.82 4.99
C GLN A 25 3.93 -0.91 3.90
N GLN A 26 2.66 -1.08 4.28
CA GLN A 26 1.56 -1.23 3.32
C GLN A 26 1.07 0.11 2.76
N ASP A 27 0.96 1.13 3.61
CA ASP A 27 0.21 2.33 3.28
C ASP A 27 1.11 3.55 3.00
N LEU A 28 2.35 3.58 3.49
CA LEU A 28 3.17 4.78 3.50
C LEU A 28 4.55 4.61 2.86
N TYR A 29 5.15 3.43 2.94
CA TYR A 29 6.53 3.22 2.51
C TYR A 29 6.72 1.85 1.88
N TYR A 30 6.96 1.80 0.58
CA TYR A 30 7.25 0.54 -0.10
C TYR A 30 8.74 0.18 0.04
N GLY A 31 9.04 -0.64 1.03
CA GLY A 31 10.37 -1.12 1.37
C GLY A 31 10.35 -1.89 2.69
N PRO A 32 11.48 -2.50 3.10
CA PRO A 32 11.60 -3.08 4.44
C PRO A 32 11.49 -1.99 5.50
N VAL A 33 10.63 -2.23 6.51
CA VAL A 33 10.33 -1.28 7.60
C VAL A 33 10.65 -1.93 8.94
N VAL A 34 11.34 -1.20 9.81
CA VAL A 34 11.58 -1.56 11.20
C VAL A 34 11.06 -0.46 12.12
N ILE A 35 10.17 -0.82 13.03
CA ILE A 35 9.63 0.09 14.05
C ILE A 35 10.09 -0.40 15.42
N LEU A 36 10.69 0.51 16.20
CA LEU A 36 11.31 0.25 17.49
C LEU A 36 10.66 1.07 18.60
N SER A 37 10.26 0.42 19.67
CA SER A 37 9.93 1.06 20.95
C SER A 37 11.20 1.13 21.80
N ILE A 38 11.54 2.31 22.31
CA ILE A 38 12.74 2.56 23.11
C ILE A 38 12.34 2.65 24.58
N ASP A 39 12.94 1.85 25.42
CA ASP A 39 12.85 1.96 26.87
C ASP A 39 14.04 2.79 27.38
N GLU A 40 13.81 4.06 27.66
CA GLU A 40 14.84 4.98 28.13
C GLU A 40 15.45 4.56 29.50
N GLY A 41 14.67 3.86 30.34
CA GLY A 41 15.14 3.39 31.65
C GLY A 41 16.19 2.28 31.55
N SER A 42 16.03 1.38 30.59
CA SER A 42 16.99 0.29 30.36
C SER A 42 17.95 0.56 29.20
N GLY A 43 17.73 1.59 28.39
CA GLY A 43 18.50 1.85 27.18
C GLY A 43 18.30 0.81 26.07
N ILE A 44 17.21 0.04 26.12
CA ILE A 44 16.92 -1.05 25.19
C ILE A 44 15.79 -0.69 24.23
N ALA A 45 16.01 -0.94 22.96
CA ALA A 45 15.00 -0.85 21.92
C ALA A 45 14.49 -2.24 21.52
N ARG A 46 13.16 -2.39 21.44
CA ARG A 46 12.48 -3.61 20.97
C ARG A 46 11.58 -3.29 19.81
N GLY A 47 11.65 -4.09 18.75
CA GLY A 47 10.91 -3.77 17.55
C GLY A 47 10.51 -4.95 16.70
N SER A 48 9.86 -4.57 15.63
CA SER A 48 9.35 -5.48 14.62
C SER A 48 9.75 -4.99 13.24
N ALA A 49 10.25 -5.90 12.43
CA ALA A 49 10.58 -5.71 11.03
C ALA A 49 9.48 -6.29 10.13
N ARG A 50 9.22 -5.62 9.02
CA ARG A 50 8.36 -6.09 7.93
C ARG A 50 9.09 -5.98 6.62
N SER A 51 8.84 -6.91 5.73
CA SER A 51 9.53 -7.02 4.46
C SER A 51 8.61 -6.79 3.27
N ILE A 52 9.21 -6.70 2.10
CA ILE A 52 8.54 -6.67 0.80
C ILE A 52 8.84 -7.94 0.01
N PRO A 53 8.06 -8.31 -1.02
CA PRO A 53 8.37 -9.41 -1.91
C PRO A 53 9.78 -9.29 -2.51
N GLY A 54 10.55 -10.37 -2.46
CA GLY A 54 11.91 -10.41 -2.97
C GLY A 54 13.01 -10.00 -1.97
N PHE A 55 12.67 -9.41 -0.82
CA PHE A 55 13.62 -9.09 0.25
C PHE A 55 13.46 -10.08 1.41
N ASP A 56 14.53 -10.74 1.82
CA ASP A 56 14.54 -11.64 2.97
C ASP A 56 15.00 -10.87 4.22
N VAL A 57 14.04 -10.39 5.04
CA VAL A 57 14.37 -9.61 6.24
C VAL A 57 15.09 -10.44 7.29
N HIS A 58 14.81 -11.75 7.39
CA HIS A 58 15.52 -12.62 8.32
C HIS A 58 16.99 -12.74 7.93
N HIS A 59 17.29 -12.94 6.65
CA HIS A 59 18.68 -12.98 6.18
C HIS A 59 19.36 -11.63 6.40
N ALA A 60 18.72 -10.51 6.07
CA ALA A 60 19.29 -9.18 6.29
C ALA A 60 19.60 -8.91 7.77
N LEU A 61 18.72 -9.31 8.70
CA LEU A 61 18.97 -9.21 10.13
C LEU A 61 20.10 -10.13 10.58
N SER A 62 20.28 -11.31 9.99
CA SER A 62 21.39 -12.20 10.32
C SER A 62 22.75 -11.57 10.04
N MET A 63 22.85 -10.71 9.04
CA MET A 63 24.06 -9.95 8.71
C MET A 63 24.34 -8.78 9.69
N CYS A 64 23.37 -8.47 10.58
CA CYS A 64 23.47 -7.49 11.65
C CYS A 64 23.46 -8.14 13.05
N ALA A 65 23.60 -9.45 13.15
CA ALA A 65 23.38 -10.22 14.38
C ALA A 65 24.21 -9.74 15.58
N ASP A 66 25.41 -9.21 15.34
CA ASP A 66 26.31 -8.64 16.34
C ASP A 66 25.78 -7.37 17.02
N LEU A 67 24.79 -6.72 16.43
CA LEU A 67 24.13 -5.53 16.98
C LEU A 67 22.97 -5.88 17.93
N PHE A 68 22.49 -7.12 17.89
CA PHE A 68 21.27 -7.49 18.59
C PHE A 68 21.54 -8.24 19.90
N VAL A 69 20.75 -7.91 20.90
CA VAL A 69 20.63 -8.70 22.13
C VAL A 69 19.82 -9.98 21.85
N LYS A 70 18.78 -9.85 21.04
CA LYS A 70 17.91 -10.95 20.61
C LYS A 70 17.24 -10.58 19.28
N TRP A 71 17.10 -11.55 18.40
CA TRP A 71 16.34 -11.39 17.15
C TRP A 71 15.83 -12.75 16.67
N GLY A 72 14.86 -12.74 15.73
CA GLY A 72 14.34 -13.95 15.11
C GLY A 72 13.05 -13.68 14.35
N GLY A 73 12.68 -14.61 13.49
CA GLY A 73 11.49 -14.50 12.65
C GLY A 73 11.62 -15.29 11.35
N HIS A 74 10.96 -14.79 10.32
CA HIS A 74 10.91 -15.40 9.00
C HIS A 74 11.19 -14.34 7.91
N LYS A 75 11.23 -14.77 6.65
CA LYS A 75 11.52 -13.91 5.50
C LYS A 75 10.67 -12.63 5.42
N ALA A 76 9.39 -12.71 5.81
CA ALA A 76 8.45 -11.60 5.69
C ALA A 76 8.37 -10.71 6.93
N ALA A 77 8.67 -11.25 8.12
CA ALA A 77 8.54 -10.53 9.38
C ALA A 77 9.49 -11.09 10.42
N ALA A 78 10.08 -10.21 11.23
CA ALA A 78 10.98 -10.58 12.32
C ALA A 78 10.84 -9.63 13.50
N GLY A 79 11.25 -10.12 14.69
CA GLY A 79 11.40 -9.31 15.89
C GLY A 79 12.86 -9.11 16.23
N LEU A 80 13.23 -7.98 16.84
CA LEU A 80 14.59 -7.69 17.24
C LEU A 80 14.63 -6.86 18.52
N THR A 81 15.76 -6.97 19.22
CA THR A 81 16.07 -6.19 20.42
C THR A 81 17.54 -5.77 20.34
N LEU A 82 17.82 -4.49 20.52
CA LEU A 82 19.18 -3.94 20.51
C LEU A 82 19.31 -2.81 21.54
N ALA A 83 20.54 -2.39 21.81
CA ALA A 83 20.78 -1.19 22.59
C ALA A 83 20.34 0.05 21.79
N ALA A 84 19.71 1.02 22.45
CA ALA A 84 19.11 2.18 21.79
C ALA A 84 20.15 3.07 21.08
N ASP A 85 21.36 3.13 21.62
CA ASP A 85 22.51 3.84 21.01
C ASP A 85 23.08 3.19 19.75
N ARG A 86 22.65 1.95 19.43
CA ARG A 86 23.04 1.23 18.21
C ARG A 86 22.01 1.29 17.08
N ILE A 87 20.91 2.05 17.26
CA ILE A 87 19.85 2.13 16.26
C ILE A 87 20.37 2.72 14.93
N ASP A 88 21.16 3.79 14.99
CA ASP A 88 21.68 4.46 13.80
C ASP A 88 22.67 3.55 13.04
N GLU A 89 23.58 2.88 13.77
CA GLU A 89 24.50 1.90 13.18
C GLU A 89 23.75 0.75 12.50
N PHE A 90 22.69 0.27 13.16
CA PHE A 90 21.82 -0.75 12.57
C PHE A 90 21.12 -0.24 11.30
N ALA A 91 20.55 0.97 11.33
CA ALA A 91 19.85 1.56 10.19
C ALA A 91 20.77 1.71 8.97
N ASP A 92 21.98 2.20 9.17
CA ASP A 92 22.97 2.34 8.10
C ASP A 92 23.36 0.98 7.51
N ARG A 93 23.69 0.00 8.35
CA ARG A 93 24.06 -1.35 7.90
C ARG A 93 22.90 -2.05 7.19
N PHE A 94 21.69 -1.90 7.71
CA PHE A 94 20.48 -2.48 7.10
C PHE A 94 20.20 -1.88 5.72
N GLU A 95 20.41 -0.58 5.56
CA GLU A 95 20.31 0.11 4.27
C GLU A 95 21.39 -0.36 3.28
N GLU A 96 22.64 -0.54 3.73
CA GLU A 96 23.73 -1.07 2.90
C GLU A 96 23.43 -2.49 2.41
N ILE A 97 22.87 -3.33 3.27
CA ILE A 97 22.43 -4.68 2.89
C ILE A 97 21.31 -4.61 1.85
N ALA A 98 20.33 -3.72 2.05
CA ALA A 98 19.24 -3.55 1.09
C ALA A 98 19.73 -3.05 -0.28
N ARG A 99 20.78 -2.27 -0.33
CA ARG A 99 21.40 -1.81 -1.60
C ARG A 99 22.04 -2.93 -2.41
N GLN A 100 22.35 -4.07 -1.82
CA GLN A 100 22.88 -5.24 -2.52
C GLN A 100 21.80 -6.02 -3.27
N TYR A 101 20.54 -5.81 -2.93
CA TYR A 101 19.41 -6.40 -3.64
C TYR A 101 19.13 -5.64 -4.95
N ARG A 102 18.46 -6.31 -5.89
CA ARG A 102 18.08 -5.72 -7.18
C ARG A 102 17.14 -4.53 -6.95
N ALA A 103 17.35 -3.45 -7.70
CA ALA A 103 16.58 -2.21 -7.53
C ALA A 103 15.07 -2.41 -7.81
N GLU A 104 14.75 -3.33 -8.72
CA GLU A 104 13.38 -3.60 -9.16
C GLU A 104 12.47 -4.08 -8.04
N ILE A 105 13.00 -4.77 -7.01
CA ILE A 105 12.17 -5.23 -5.88
C ILE A 105 11.69 -4.07 -4.99
N PHE A 106 12.32 -2.89 -5.08
CA PHE A 106 11.93 -1.68 -4.34
C PHE A 106 11.01 -0.76 -5.14
N VAL A 107 10.60 -1.19 -6.32
CA VAL A 107 9.58 -0.50 -7.11
C VAL A 107 8.23 -1.14 -6.79
N PRO A 108 7.25 -0.38 -6.28
CA PRO A 108 5.92 -0.92 -6.03
C PRO A 108 5.32 -1.42 -7.35
N TYR A 109 4.77 -2.62 -7.32
CA TYR A 109 4.03 -3.17 -8.44
C TYR A 109 2.71 -3.77 -7.95
N GLY A 110 1.68 -3.63 -8.79
CA GLY A 110 0.40 -4.30 -8.60
C GLY A 110 0.21 -5.40 -9.63
N LYS A 111 -0.49 -6.47 -9.24
CA LYS A 111 -0.91 -7.51 -10.16
C LYS A 111 -2.28 -7.15 -10.73
N VAL A 112 -2.38 -7.12 -12.05
CA VAL A 112 -3.63 -7.05 -12.78
C VAL A 112 -3.90 -8.43 -13.38
N ASP A 113 -5.08 -8.98 -13.12
CA ASP A 113 -5.43 -10.31 -13.62
C ASP A 113 -5.92 -10.24 -15.07
N LEU A 114 -6.65 -9.17 -15.43
CA LEU A 114 -7.17 -8.99 -16.79
C LEU A 114 -7.38 -7.51 -17.13
N GLN A 115 -7.09 -7.13 -18.38
CA GLN A 115 -7.61 -5.88 -18.95
C GLN A 115 -9.09 -6.07 -19.29
N LEU A 116 -9.95 -5.23 -18.71
CA LEU A 116 -11.40 -5.33 -18.84
C LEU A 116 -11.98 -4.04 -19.42
N PRO A 117 -12.53 -4.07 -20.64
CA PRO A 117 -13.33 -2.96 -21.15
C PRO A 117 -14.51 -2.67 -20.22
N LEU A 118 -14.68 -1.40 -19.81
CA LEU A 118 -15.73 -1.00 -18.88
C LEU A 118 -17.15 -1.39 -19.34
N ALA A 119 -17.36 -1.54 -20.64
CA ALA A 119 -18.63 -2.02 -21.19
C ALA A 119 -19.00 -3.44 -20.73
N LEU A 120 -18.01 -4.23 -20.34
CA LEU A 120 -18.21 -5.60 -19.83
C LEU A 120 -18.33 -5.67 -18.30
N ALA A 121 -18.12 -4.57 -17.59
CA ALA A 121 -18.26 -4.50 -16.15
C ALA A 121 -19.73 -4.36 -15.73
N GLY A 122 -20.54 -5.34 -16.09
CA GLY A 122 -21.98 -5.38 -15.84
C GLY A 122 -22.38 -6.41 -14.77
N PRO A 123 -23.70 -6.54 -14.51
CA PRO A 123 -24.24 -7.52 -13.53
C PRO A 123 -23.87 -8.96 -13.84
N GLU A 124 -23.74 -9.33 -15.11
CA GLU A 124 -23.36 -10.68 -15.53
C GLU A 124 -21.94 -11.04 -15.05
N LEU A 125 -21.00 -10.07 -15.16
CA LEU A 125 -19.66 -10.25 -14.63
C LEU A 125 -19.67 -10.36 -13.11
N VAL A 126 -20.45 -9.52 -12.41
CA VAL A 126 -20.58 -9.61 -10.95
C VAL A 126 -21.02 -11.01 -10.55
N HIS A 127 -22.06 -11.54 -11.16
CA HIS A 127 -22.56 -12.89 -10.88
C HIS A 127 -21.51 -13.97 -11.15
N ALA A 128 -20.72 -13.83 -12.20
CA ALA A 128 -19.63 -14.76 -12.50
C ALA A 128 -18.50 -14.68 -11.45
N LEU A 129 -18.21 -13.50 -10.93
CA LEU A 129 -17.19 -13.27 -9.90
C LEU A 129 -17.62 -13.82 -8.53
N GLU A 130 -18.90 -13.77 -8.19
CA GLU A 130 -19.46 -14.36 -6.96
C GLU A 130 -19.19 -15.86 -6.86
N GLN A 131 -19.05 -16.57 -8.00
CA GLN A 131 -18.73 -18.01 -8.03
C GLN A 131 -17.27 -18.30 -7.64
N LEU A 132 -16.40 -17.27 -7.60
CA LEU A 132 -15.02 -17.40 -7.15
C LEU A 132 -14.87 -17.18 -5.64
N GLU A 133 -15.93 -16.80 -4.94
CA GLU A 133 -15.92 -16.59 -3.50
C GLU A 133 -15.87 -17.92 -2.69
N PRO A 134 -15.36 -17.91 -1.45
CA PRO A 134 -14.91 -16.75 -0.69
C PRO A 134 -13.49 -16.30 -1.07
N HIS A 135 -13.29 -15.00 -1.19
CA HIS A 135 -11.96 -14.42 -1.39
C HIS A 135 -11.17 -14.37 -0.09
N GLY A 136 -9.84 -14.52 -0.17
CA GLY A 136 -8.95 -14.48 0.98
C GLY A 136 -7.53 -14.90 0.63
N MET A 137 -6.80 -15.41 1.64
CA MET A 137 -5.43 -15.88 1.45
C MET A 137 -5.39 -17.05 0.45
N GLY A 138 -4.64 -16.89 -0.63
CA GLY A 138 -4.53 -17.89 -1.72
C GLY A 138 -5.64 -17.80 -2.78
N ASN A 139 -6.69 -17.00 -2.56
CA ASN A 139 -7.76 -16.73 -3.52
C ASN A 139 -8.16 -15.26 -3.46
N SER A 140 -7.29 -14.37 -3.95
CA SER A 140 -7.56 -12.94 -3.97
C SER A 140 -8.70 -12.57 -4.92
N ALA A 141 -9.47 -11.52 -4.58
CA ALA A 141 -10.44 -10.97 -5.51
C ALA A 141 -9.74 -10.54 -6.81
N PRO A 142 -10.33 -10.83 -7.98
CA PRO A 142 -9.76 -10.44 -9.26
C PRO A 142 -9.57 -8.93 -9.39
N VAL A 143 -8.43 -8.54 -9.93
CA VAL A 143 -8.05 -7.15 -10.18
C VAL A 143 -8.08 -6.90 -11.69
N PHE A 144 -8.84 -5.89 -12.08
CA PHE A 144 -9.01 -5.51 -13.48
C PHE A 144 -8.31 -4.19 -13.78
N ALA A 145 -7.97 -3.97 -15.05
CA ALA A 145 -7.46 -2.69 -15.52
C ALA A 145 -8.19 -2.21 -16.78
N GLN A 146 -8.40 -0.91 -16.87
CA GLN A 146 -8.86 -0.22 -18.07
C GLN A 146 -7.93 0.94 -18.38
N ARG A 147 -7.36 0.97 -19.58
CA ARG A 147 -6.57 2.11 -20.04
C ARG A 147 -7.47 3.24 -20.50
N GLY A 148 -7.08 4.47 -20.18
CA GLY A 148 -7.75 5.68 -20.65
C GLY A 148 -9.23 5.74 -20.28
N ALA A 149 -9.63 5.27 -19.10
CA ALA A 149 -10.99 5.40 -18.59
C ALA A 149 -11.36 6.88 -18.52
N ARG A 150 -12.49 7.27 -19.18
CA ARG A 150 -12.95 8.66 -19.24
C ARG A 150 -13.95 8.97 -18.13
N PHE A 151 -13.79 10.13 -17.53
CA PHE A 151 -14.57 10.58 -16.39
C PHE A 151 -15.56 11.67 -16.79
N ASN A 152 -16.82 11.53 -16.39
CA ASN A 152 -17.85 12.55 -16.55
C ASN A 152 -18.04 13.37 -15.27
N SER A 153 -17.72 12.83 -14.11
CA SER A 153 -17.79 13.53 -12.83
C SER A 153 -16.78 13.00 -11.81
N VAL A 154 -16.33 13.87 -10.92
CA VAL A 154 -15.50 13.49 -9.76
C VAL A 154 -16.02 14.25 -8.55
N ARG A 155 -16.31 13.54 -7.47
CA ARG A 155 -16.84 14.11 -6.24
C ARG A 155 -16.13 13.51 -5.01
N ILE A 156 -15.70 14.39 -4.13
CA ILE A 156 -15.21 14.01 -2.80
C ILE A 156 -16.41 13.73 -1.89
N PHE A 157 -16.32 12.70 -1.06
CA PHE A 157 -17.37 12.35 -0.11
C PHE A 157 -16.80 11.70 1.16
N GLY A 158 -17.71 11.40 2.10
CA GLY A 158 -17.39 10.85 3.42
C GLY A 158 -17.26 11.95 4.48
N LYS A 159 -17.35 11.56 5.75
CA LYS A 159 -17.31 12.49 6.90
C LYS A 159 -15.99 13.28 6.94
N GLU A 160 -14.89 12.63 6.57
CA GLU A 160 -13.55 13.22 6.55
C GLU A 160 -13.14 13.78 5.18
N GLN A 161 -14.06 13.79 4.19
CA GLN A 161 -13.81 14.25 2.83
C GLN A 161 -12.55 13.59 2.19
N ASN A 162 -12.36 12.32 2.43
CA ASN A 162 -11.17 11.57 2.03
C ASN A 162 -11.43 10.50 0.95
N HIS A 163 -12.69 10.28 0.55
CA HIS A 163 -13.06 9.33 -0.49
C HIS A 163 -13.43 10.04 -1.79
N LEU A 164 -13.21 9.34 -2.92
CA LEU A 164 -13.63 9.83 -4.24
C LEU A 164 -14.73 8.94 -4.80
N LYS A 165 -15.73 9.58 -5.41
CA LYS A 165 -16.72 8.97 -6.27
C LYS A 165 -16.55 9.53 -7.67
N ILE A 166 -16.31 8.64 -8.62
CA ILE A 166 -16.03 8.97 -10.01
C ILE A 166 -17.14 8.40 -10.88
N GLY A 167 -17.79 9.26 -11.64
CA GLY A 167 -18.72 8.85 -12.70
C GLY A 167 -17.94 8.62 -13.99
N LEU A 168 -18.21 7.53 -14.68
CA LEU A 168 -17.59 7.13 -15.92
C LEU A 168 -18.51 7.41 -17.12
N GLU A 169 -17.95 7.65 -18.31
CA GLU A 169 -18.73 8.00 -19.50
C GLU A 169 -19.78 6.93 -19.89
N ASN A 170 -19.54 5.66 -19.55
CA ASN A 170 -20.48 4.56 -19.78
C ASN A 170 -21.60 4.45 -18.74
N GLY A 171 -21.70 5.41 -17.81
CA GLY A 171 -22.71 5.45 -16.75
C GLY A 171 -22.38 4.64 -15.50
N LEU A 172 -21.26 3.91 -15.45
CA LEU A 172 -20.79 3.25 -14.25
C LEU A 172 -20.26 4.26 -13.23
N GLU A 173 -20.30 3.87 -11.97
CA GLU A 173 -19.68 4.62 -10.88
C GLU A 173 -18.52 3.83 -10.28
N ALA A 174 -17.44 4.53 -9.97
CA ALA A 174 -16.28 3.99 -9.28
C ALA A 174 -16.06 4.73 -7.96
N ILE A 175 -15.71 3.99 -6.92
CA ILE A 175 -15.36 4.52 -5.61
C ILE A 175 -13.88 4.27 -5.35
N TRP A 176 -13.18 5.31 -4.92
CA TRP A 176 -11.82 5.19 -4.42
C TRP A 176 -11.79 5.56 -2.94
N TRP A 177 -11.68 4.55 -2.12
CA TRP A 177 -11.57 4.72 -0.68
C TRP A 177 -10.25 5.41 -0.33
N ARG A 178 -10.33 6.53 0.40
CA ARG A 178 -9.20 7.41 0.74
C ARG A 178 -8.47 8.01 -0.49
N GLY A 179 -9.05 7.92 -1.67
CA GLY A 179 -8.43 8.41 -2.90
C GLY A 179 -8.23 9.93 -2.94
N ALA A 180 -8.97 10.71 -2.15
CA ALA A 180 -8.86 12.17 -2.15
C ALA A 180 -7.47 12.68 -1.71
N GLN A 181 -6.72 11.91 -0.93
CA GLN A 181 -5.36 12.27 -0.53
C GLN A 181 -4.35 12.26 -1.70
N HIS A 182 -4.64 11.47 -2.75
CA HIS A 182 -3.82 11.40 -3.96
C HIS A 182 -4.14 12.54 -4.95
N PHE A 183 -5.19 13.31 -4.68
CA PHE A 183 -5.63 14.46 -5.47
C PHE A 183 -5.76 15.69 -4.57
N PRO A 184 -4.66 16.41 -4.30
CA PRO A 184 -4.72 17.62 -3.52
C PRO A 184 -5.72 18.59 -4.13
N ALA A 185 -6.66 19.06 -3.30
CA ALA A 185 -7.63 20.07 -3.67
C ALA A 185 -6.90 21.23 -4.36
N LYS A 186 -7.38 21.61 -5.52
CA LYS A 186 -6.90 22.68 -6.40
C LYS A 186 -5.93 23.66 -5.72
N SER A 187 -4.64 23.46 -5.91
CA SER A 187 -3.71 24.57 -5.83
C SER A 187 -4.05 25.51 -6.99
N HIS A 188 -4.18 26.82 -6.72
CA HIS A 188 -4.46 27.87 -7.69
C HIS A 188 -3.37 28.03 -8.75
N ASP A 189 -2.41 27.14 -8.80
CA ASP A 189 -1.29 27.14 -9.75
C ASP A 189 -1.60 26.20 -10.93
N ARG A 190 -1.81 26.84 -12.07
CA ARG A 190 -1.99 26.19 -13.37
C ARG A 190 -0.64 25.60 -13.80
N GLY A 191 -0.38 24.33 -13.49
CA GLY A 191 0.85 23.76 -14.07
C GLY A 191 1.26 22.35 -13.66
N SER A 192 0.72 21.69 -12.67
CA SER A 192 1.16 20.33 -12.34
C SER A 192 0.09 19.50 -11.64
N ASN A 193 -0.18 18.32 -12.19
CA ASN A 193 -0.89 17.17 -11.61
C ASN A 193 -2.19 17.47 -10.84
N SER A 194 -3.13 18.15 -11.47
CA SER A 194 -4.52 18.10 -11.03
C SER A 194 -5.05 16.69 -11.34
N GLY A 195 -5.51 15.98 -10.30
CA GLY A 195 -6.18 14.68 -10.48
C GLY A 195 -7.30 14.73 -11.51
N PRO A 196 -7.81 13.56 -11.94
CA PRO A 196 -8.79 13.48 -13.01
C PRO A 196 -10.02 14.32 -12.70
N GLY A 197 -10.34 15.23 -13.62
CA GLY A 197 -11.55 16.02 -13.61
C GLY A 197 -12.55 15.55 -14.69
N PRO A 198 -13.76 16.10 -14.71
CA PRO A 198 -14.70 15.84 -15.79
C PRO A 198 -14.07 16.11 -17.17
N GLY A 199 -14.23 15.16 -18.11
CA GLY A 199 -13.66 15.21 -19.46
C GLY A 199 -12.20 14.74 -19.55
N GLN A 200 -11.57 14.37 -18.45
CA GLN A 200 -10.23 13.77 -18.43
C GLN A 200 -10.31 12.24 -18.47
N SER A 201 -9.17 11.61 -18.74
CA SER A 201 -9.02 10.16 -18.72
C SER A 201 -7.74 9.76 -17.97
N ALA A 202 -7.77 8.57 -17.36
CA ALA A 202 -6.59 7.93 -16.78
C ALA A 202 -6.70 6.41 -16.91
N ASP A 203 -5.57 5.73 -16.73
CA ASP A 203 -5.58 4.29 -16.53
C ASP A 203 -6.14 3.98 -15.14
N MET A 204 -7.00 2.98 -15.05
CA MET A 204 -7.69 2.62 -13.82
C MET A 204 -7.49 1.14 -13.51
N VAL A 205 -7.09 0.85 -12.28
CA VAL A 205 -7.05 -0.50 -11.71
C VAL A 205 -8.17 -0.61 -10.68
N PHE A 206 -8.98 -1.66 -10.77
CA PHE A 206 -10.21 -1.76 -10.00
C PHE A 206 -10.68 -3.18 -9.75
N HIS A 207 -11.50 -3.35 -8.73
CA HIS A 207 -12.37 -4.51 -8.54
C HIS A 207 -13.77 -4.21 -9.06
N VAL A 208 -14.48 -5.26 -9.48
CA VAL A 208 -15.89 -5.19 -9.85
C VAL A 208 -16.72 -5.84 -8.75
N GLY A 209 -17.74 -5.16 -8.26
CA GLY A 209 -18.60 -5.65 -7.21
C GLY A 209 -20.05 -5.16 -7.37
N TRP A 210 -20.86 -5.49 -6.38
CA TRP A 210 -22.29 -5.14 -6.33
C TRP A 210 -22.58 -4.17 -5.19
N ASP A 211 -23.18 -3.02 -5.51
CA ASP A 211 -23.77 -2.13 -4.53
C ASP A 211 -25.18 -2.62 -4.19
N GLY A 212 -25.30 -3.34 -3.10
CA GLY A 212 -26.59 -3.92 -2.67
C GLY A 212 -27.64 -2.87 -2.29
N PHE A 213 -27.22 -1.66 -1.92
CA PHE A 213 -28.13 -0.57 -1.56
C PHE A 213 -28.73 0.08 -2.82
N HIS A 214 -27.90 0.41 -3.80
CA HIS A 214 -28.37 1.03 -5.05
C HIS A 214 -28.71 0.01 -6.14
N LYS A 215 -28.54 -1.29 -5.87
CA LYS A 215 -28.80 -2.42 -6.78
C LYS A 215 -28.15 -2.24 -8.16
N LYS A 216 -26.86 -1.95 -8.16
CA LYS A 216 -26.08 -1.73 -9.38
C LYS A 216 -24.63 -2.22 -9.25
N THR A 217 -24.00 -2.44 -10.40
CA THR A 217 -22.56 -2.70 -10.44
C THR A 217 -21.81 -1.46 -9.95
N MET A 218 -20.82 -1.68 -9.11
CA MET A 218 -19.90 -0.68 -8.58
C MET A 218 -18.46 -1.11 -8.83
N LEU A 219 -17.62 -0.16 -9.19
CA LEU A 219 -16.19 -0.36 -9.30
C LEU A 219 -15.51 0.17 -8.04
N GLU A 220 -14.60 -0.60 -7.47
CA GLU A 220 -13.75 -0.15 -6.38
C GLU A 220 -12.33 0.07 -6.92
N ILE A 221 -11.89 1.32 -6.91
CA ILE A 221 -10.58 1.70 -7.46
C ILE A 221 -9.48 1.28 -6.50
N VAL A 222 -8.51 0.55 -7.04
CA VAL A 222 -7.26 0.18 -6.38
C VAL A 222 -6.19 1.22 -6.66
N ASP A 223 -6.08 1.65 -7.93
CA ASP A 223 -5.12 2.66 -8.36
C ASP A 223 -5.62 3.42 -9.60
N LEU A 224 -5.12 4.65 -9.76
CA LEU A 224 -5.54 5.55 -10.84
C LEU A 224 -4.39 6.46 -11.24
N GLY A 225 -4.05 6.50 -12.54
CA GLY A 225 -2.95 7.34 -13.03
C GLY A 225 -2.51 6.96 -14.44
N THR A 226 -1.24 7.13 -14.73
CA THR A 226 -0.57 6.55 -15.90
C THR A 226 0.17 5.32 -15.40
N LEU A 227 -0.41 4.15 -15.60
CA LEU A 227 0.02 2.91 -14.96
C LEU A 227 0.77 1.96 -15.89
N PHE A 228 0.80 2.24 -17.21
CA PHE A 228 1.35 1.35 -18.23
C PHE A 228 2.14 2.12 -19.29
#